data_0962c1ccab5ba4a7062206fa5070a422
#
_entry.id   0962c1ccab5ba4a7062206fa5070a422
#
_cell.length_a   1.000
_cell.length_b   1.000
_cell.length_c   1.000
_cell.angle_alpha   90.00
_cell.angle_beta   90.00
_cell.angle_gamma   90.00
#
_symmetry.space_group_name_H-M   'P 1'
#
loop_
_entity.id
_entity.type
_entity.pdbx_description
1 polymer ?
#
loop_
_entity_poly.entity_id
_entity_poly.type
_entity_poly.pdbx_seq_one_letter_code
_entity_poly.pdbx_strand_id
1 'polypeptide(L)'
;MLTVASRRRPGQRPPDDGAVAVEFALLLPLLMMFLFGIIQYGYGLFQLQAVTSAVSEATQKATTGITDCTAFQGTLQSLVQGNGLNPDDLRAVNVEWLTASGGASPVPDPLGLVKVTVTYAPFKIGIPFVPFPDTITRSQTGTMQNVIALNLPGCNVTL
;
A
#
# COMPACT_ATOMS: atom_id res chain seq x y z
N MET A 1 41.40 63.11 39.83
CA MET A 1 41.77 61.86 39.16
C MET A 1 40.94 60.77 39.85
N LEU A 2 39.75 60.41 39.26
CA LEU A 2 38.83 59.47 39.86
C LEU A 2 38.99 58.14 39.07
N THR A 3 39.55 57.11 39.72
CA THR A 3 39.74 55.76 39.17
C THR A 3 38.44 55.02 39.33
N VAL A 4 37.75 54.81 38.23
CA VAL A 4 36.54 53.97 38.17
C VAL A 4 36.98 52.52 38.21
N ALA A 5 36.81 51.82 39.30
CA ALA A 5 37.00 50.40 39.47
C ALA A 5 35.85 49.65 38.77
N SER A 6 36.16 49.04 37.68
CA SER A 6 35.25 48.11 36.97
C SER A 6 34.99 46.90 37.85
N ARG A 7 33.78 46.79 38.44
CA ARG A 7 33.30 45.59 39.12
C ARG A 7 33.05 44.49 38.10
N ARG A 8 34.00 43.57 37.97
CA ARG A 8 33.73 42.29 37.32
C ARG A 8 32.66 41.56 38.13
N ARG A 9 31.53 41.26 37.50
CA ARG A 9 30.51 40.39 38.08
C ARG A 9 31.06 38.97 38.10
N PRO A 10 31.21 38.32 39.30
CA PRO A 10 31.58 36.93 39.40
C PRO A 10 30.32 36.10 39.11
N GLY A 11 30.39 35.15 38.16
CA GLY A 11 29.41 34.09 38.07
C GLY A 11 28.56 34.00 36.83
N GLN A 12 28.96 34.57 35.69
CA GLN A 12 28.39 34.06 34.41
C GLN A 12 29.13 32.79 34.07
N ARG A 13 28.51 31.63 34.40
CA ARG A 13 28.88 30.36 33.78
C ARG A 13 28.77 30.55 32.27
N PRO A 14 29.76 30.06 31.47
CA PRO A 14 29.56 30.05 30.02
C PRO A 14 28.24 29.29 29.73
N PRO A 15 27.43 29.80 28.83
CA PRO A 15 26.19 29.12 28.50
C PRO A 15 26.51 27.71 28.06
N ASP A 16 25.93 26.70 28.74
CA ASP A 16 26.01 25.28 28.37
C ASP A 16 25.24 25.00 27.05
N ASP A 17 24.89 26.06 26.32
CA ASP A 17 24.13 26.02 25.06
C ASP A 17 24.82 25.13 24.01
N GLY A 18 26.15 25.07 24.04
CA GLY A 18 26.92 24.19 23.13
C GLY A 18 26.78 22.71 23.47
N ALA A 19 26.72 22.32 24.74
CA ALA A 19 26.57 20.95 25.18
C ALA A 19 25.18 20.39 24.79
N VAL A 20 24.14 21.17 25.05
CA VAL A 20 22.75 20.82 24.66
C VAL A 20 22.59 20.68 23.14
N ALA A 21 23.25 21.56 22.39
CA ALA A 21 23.22 21.47 20.91
C ALA A 21 23.87 20.18 20.40
N VAL A 22 24.97 19.73 21.01
CA VAL A 22 25.63 18.47 20.66
C VAL A 22 24.77 17.25 21.01
N GLU A 23 24.17 17.25 22.22
CA GLU A 23 23.24 16.17 22.60
C GLU A 23 22.05 16.07 21.66
N PHE A 24 21.45 17.22 21.31
CA PHE A 24 20.35 17.22 20.34
C PHE A 24 20.79 16.74 18.97
N ALA A 25 21.96 17.14 18.49
CA ALA A 25 22.51 16.72 17.20
C ALA A 25 22.75 15.20 17.12
N LEU A 26 23.08 14.54 18.23
CA LEU A 26 23.25 13.09 18.31
C LEU A 26 21.91 12.36 18.34
N LEU A 27 20.87 12.93 18.95
CA LEU A 27 19.54 12.33 19.01
C LEU A 27 18.74 12.54 17.73
N LEU A 28 19.02 13.61 16.98
CA LEU A 28 18.27 14.00 15.79
C LEU A 28 18.24 12.89 14.72
N PRO A 29 19.34 12.22 14.36
CA PRO A 29 19.31 11.12 13.38
C PRO A 29 18.42 9.95 13.80
N LEU A 30 18.44 9.61 15.11
CA LEU A 30 17.60 8.55 15.66
C LEU A 30 16.12 8.94 15.58
N LEU A 31 15.78 10.18 15.96
CA LEU A 31 14.43 10.70 15.88
C LEU A 31 13.91 10.72 14.43
N MET A 32 14.75 11.16 13.48
CA MET A 32 14.41 11.15 12.05
C MET A 32 14.17 9.75 11.52
N MET A 33 14.97 8.77 11.95
CA MET A 33 14.76 7.37 11.56
C MET A 33 13.40 6.84 12.01
N PHE A 34 13.00 7.12 13.25
CA PHE A 34 11.66 6.77 13.74
C PHE A 34 10.55 7.49 12.99
N LEU A 35 10.70 8.79 12.74
CA LEU A 35 9.71 9.58 12.03
C LEU A 35 9.46 9.04 10.61
N PHE A 36 10.52 8.82 9.86
CA PHE A 36 10.42 8.26 8.52
C PHE A 36 9.89 6.83 8.51
N GLY A 37 10.27 6.02 9.51
CA GLY A 37 9.73 4.69 9.69
C GLY A 37 8.21 4.69 9.84
N ILE A 38 7.68 5.56 10.72
CA ILE A 38 6.23 5.70 10.92
C ILE A 38 5.53 6.16 9.64
N ILE A 39 6.10 7.12 8.91
CA ILE A 39 5.54 7.61 7.65
C ILE A 39 5.51 6.47 6.61
N GLN A 40 6.59 5.73 6.45
CA GLN A 40 6.67 4.64 5.48
C GLN A 40 5.67 3.52 5.77
N TYR A 41 5.60 3.05 7.03
CA TYR A 41 4.64 2.01 7.40
C TYR A 41 3.20 2.50 7.34
N GLY A 42 2.93 3.75 7.74
CA GLY A 42 1.59 4.35 7.65
C GLY A 42 1.11 4.42 6.19
N TYR A 43 1.98 4.87 5.28
CA TYR A 43 1.67 4.90 3.86
C TYR A 43 1.52 3.49 3.27
N GLY A 44 2.34 2.55 3.68
CA GLY A 44 2.22 1.14 3.27
C GLY A 44 0.91 0.50 3.70
N LEU A 45 0.45 0.77 4.93
CA LEU A 45 -0.85 0.30 5.41
C LEU A 45 -2.01 0.93 4.63
N PHE A 46 -1.91 2.20 4.28
CA PHE A 46 -2.87 2.87 3.40
C PHE A 46 -2.96 2.15 2.04
N GLN A 47 -1.82 1.90 1.38
CA GLN A 47 -1.79 1.18 0.10
C GLN A 47 -2.37 -0.23 0.22
N LEU A 48 -2.09 -0.93 1.32
CA LEU A 48 -2.64 -2.26 1.59
C LEU A 48 -4.17 -2.24 1.68
N GLN A 49 -4.74 -1.28 2.39
CA GLN A 49 -6.18 -1.11 2.51
C GLN A 49 -6.81 -0.72 1.16
N ALA A 50 -6.19 0.21 0.44
CA ALA A 50 -6.66 0.65 -0.86
C ALA A 50 -6.69 -0.50 -1.89
N VAL A 51 -5.65 -1.34 -1.95
CA VAL A 51 -5.63 -2.56 -2.79
C VAL A 51 -6.73 -3.52 -2.35
N THR A 52 -6.93 -3.72 -1.06
CA THR A 52 -7.97 -4.62 -0.54
C THR A 52 -9.37 -4.15 -0.92
N SER A 53 -9.65 -2.84 -0.83
CA SER A 53 -10.90 -2.24 -1.26
C SER A 53 -11.12 -2.42 -2.78
N ALA A 54 -10.11 -2.11 -3.59
CA ALA A 54 -10.19 -2.27 -5.04
C ALA A 54 -10.46 -3.73 -5.45
N VAL A 55 -9.80 -4.71 -4.80
CA VAL A 55 -10.04 -6.14 -5.05
C VAL A 55 -11.44 -6.56 -4.62
N SER A 56 -11.94 -6.07 -3.50
CA SER A 56 -13.29 -6.37 -3.03
C SER A 56 -14.35 -5.87 -4.01
N GLU A 57 -14.24 -4.62 -4.47
CA GLU A 57 -15.15 -4.05 -5.47
C GLU A 57 -15.03 -4.75 -6.81
N ALA A 58 -13.82 -5.08 -7.26
CA ALA A 58 -13.59 -5.85 -8.48
C ALA A 58 -14.23 -7.25 -8.38
N THR A 59 -14.11 -7.91 -7.22
CA THR A 59 -14.75 -9.21 -6.99
C THR A 59 -16.27 -9.11 -7.06
N GLN A 60 -16.88 -8.08 -6.47
CA GLN A 60 -18.31 -7.86 -6.57
C GLN A 60 -18.76 -7.65 -8.03
N LYS A 61 -18.00 -6.91 -8.82
CA LYS A 61 -18.28 -6.78 -10.27
C LYS A 61 -18.08 -8.10 -11.01
N ALA A 62 -17.08 -8.89 -10.64
CA ALA A 62 -16.84 -10.21 -11.22
C ALA A 62 -17.98 -11.20 -10.94
N THR A 63 -18.65 -11.12 -9.76
CA THR A 63 -19.78 -12.01 -9.43
C THR A 63 -21.01 -11.75 -10.29
N THR A 64 -21.14 -10.59 -10.91
CA THR A 64 -22.23 -10.28 -11.86
C THR A 64 -21.95 -10.72 -13.29
N GLY A 65 -20.77 -11.24 -13.56
CA GLY A 65 -20.30 -11.74 -14.84
C GLY A 65 -19.31 -10.80 -15.53
N ILE A 66 -18.17 -11.36 -15.94
CA ILE A 66 -17.16 -10.68 -16.76
C ILE A 66 -17.40 -11.07 -18.22
N THR A 67 -17.67 -10.08 -19.05
CA THR A 67 -17.91 -10.30 -20.50
C THR A 67 -16.64 -10.20 -21.33
N ASP A 68 -15.63 -9.45 -20.85
CA ASP A 68 -14.36 -9.23 -21.51
C ASP A 68 -13.26 -8.96 -20.48
N CYS A 69 -12.14 -9.66 -20.59
CA CYS A 69 -10.99 -9.53 -19.71
C CYS A 69 -10.33 -8.14 -19.78
N THR A 70 -10.28 -7.56 -20.97
CA THR A 70 -9.69 -6.24 -21.19
C THR A 70 -10.53 -5.15 -20.52
N ALA A 71 -11.86 -5.23 -20.66
CA ALA A 71 -12.78 -4.32 -20.01
C ALA A 71 -12.74 -4.47 -18.48
N PHE A 72 -12.59 -5.69 -17.96
CA PHE A 72 -12.43 -5.94 -16.53
C PHE A 72 -11.12 -5.36 -16.00
N GLN A 73 -10.03 -5.48 -16.74
CA GLN A 73 -8.74 -4.88 -16.42
C GLN A 73 -8.85 -3.35 -16.32
N GLY A 74 -9.47 -2.69 -17.31
CA GLY A 74 -9.71 -1.25 -17.29
C GLY A 74 -10.58 -0.82 -16.09
N THR A 75 -11.56 -1.64 -15.73
CA THR A 75 -12.37 -1.45 -14.53
C THR A 75 -11.50 -1.51 -13.27
N LEU A 76 -10.63 -2.52 -13.16
CA LEU A 76 -9.74 -2.64 -12.01
C LEU A 76 -8.75 -1.48 -11.91
N GLN A 77 -8.17 -1.03 -13.03
CA GLN A 77 -7.32 0.16 -13.07
C GLN A 77 -8.04 1.39 -12.55
N SER A 78 -9.30 1.59 -12.97
CA SER A 78 -10.12 2.71 -12.48
C SER A 78 -10.44 2.61 -10.98
N LEU A 79 -10.66 1.40 -10.45
CA LEU A 79 -10.87 1.16 -9.03
C LEU A 79 -9.60 1.42 -8.20
N VAL A 80 -8.45 0.98 -8.69
CA VAL A 80 -7.14 1.24 -8.08
C VAL A 80 -6.89 2.75 -8.01
N GLN A 81 -7.12 3.47 -9.11
CA GLN A 81 -6.99 4.92 -9.18
C GLN A 81 -8.00 5.63 -8.26
N GLY A 82 -9.25 5.17 -8.23
CA GLY A 82 -10.30 5.71 -7.36
C GLY A 82 -10.00 5.56 -5.87
N ASN A 83 -9.21 4.55 -5.50
CA ASN A 83 -8.72 4.33 -4.14
C ASN A 83 -7.39 5.07 -3.85
N GLY A 84 -6.96 5.97 -4.74
CA GLY A 84 -5.77 6.82 -4.53
C GLY A 84 -4.44 6.13 -4.82
N LEU A 85 -4.45 5.04 -5.57
CA LEU A 85 -3.25 4.31 -6.00
C LEU A 85 -2.93 4.62 -7.46
N ASN A 86 -1.64 4.44 -7.84
CA ASN A 86 -1.23 4.57 -9.22
C ASN A 86 -1.54 3.26 -9.98
N PRO A 87 -2.35 3.28 -11.04
CA PRO A 87 -2.66 2.08 -11.84
C PRO A 87 -1.43 1.49 -12.54
N ASP A 88 -0.38 2.26 -12.80
CA ASP A 88 0.86 1.79 -13.44
C ASP A 88 1.69 0.86 -12.52
N ASP A 89 1.41 0.87 -11.22
CA ASP A 89 2.05 -0.02 -10.25
C ASP A 89 1.32 -1.37 -10.09
N LEU A 90 0.22 -1.55 -10.82
CA LEU A 90 -0.47 -2.82 -10.93
C LEU A 90 0.38 -3.80 -11.77
N ARG A 91 0.74 -4.97 -11.23
CA ARG A 91 1.64 -5.94 -11.87
C ARG A 91 0.94 -7.11 -12.49
N ALA A 92 -0.07 -7.62 -11.82
CA ALA A 92 -0.83 -8.76 -12.33
C ALA A 92 -2.26 -8.75 -11.79
N VAL A 93 -3.16 -9.21 -12.62
CA VAL A 93 -4.55 -9.50 -12.29
C VAL A 93 -4.85 -10.92 -12.72
N ASN A 94 -5.32 -11.73 -11.81
CA ASN A 94 -5.75 -13.10 -12.09
C ASN A 94 -7.19 -13.28 -11.61
N VAL A 95 -8.04 -13.78 -12.49
CA VAL A 95 -9.42 -14.17 -12.21
C VAL A 95 -9.56 -15.65 -12.44
N GLU A 96 -9.85 -16.36 -11.38
CA GLU A 96 -10.04 -17.81 -11.38
C GLU A 96 -11.51 -18.15 -11.11
N TRP A 97 -12.06 -19.04 -11.91
CA TRP A 97 -13.37 -19.64 -11.65
C TRP A 97 -13.18 -20.88 -10.79
N LEU A 98 -14.01 -20.99 -9.76
CA LEU A 98 -13.98 -22.11 -8.84
C LEU A 98 -15.37 -22.76 -8.79
N THR A 99 -15.39 -24.08 -8.61
CA THR A 99 -16.64 -24.82 -8.30
C THR A 99 -17.14 -24.43 -6.91
N ALA A 100 -18.39 -24.77 -6.60
CA ALA A 100 -18.97 -24.57 -5.26
C ALA A 100 -18.16 -25.23 -4.14
N SER A 101 -17.41 -26.30 -4.46
CA SER A 101 -16.49 -26.98 -3.52
C SER A 101 -15.10 -26.34 -3.44
N GLY A 102 -14.83 -25.28 -4.22
CA GLY A 102 -13.56 -24.56 -4.22
C GLY A 102 -12.49 -25.13 -5.17
N GLY A 103 -12.83 -26.14 -5.97
CA GLY A 103 -11.95 -26.65 -7.03
C GLY A 103 -11.88 -25.70 -8.23
N ALA A 104 -10.74 -25.67 -8.95
CA ALA A 104 -10.62 -24.87 -10.16
C ALA A 104 -11.62 -25.33 -11.24
N SER A 105 -12.27 -24.37 -11.89
CA SER A 105 -13.18 -24.61 -13.01
C SER A 105 -12.67 -23.87 -14.25
N PRO A 106 -12.69 -24.48 -15.43
CA PRO A 106 -12.28 -23.81 -16.66
C PRO A 106 -13.31 -22.77 -17.14
N VAL A 107 -14.52 -22.83 -16.64
CA VAL A 107 -15.64 -21.95 -17.01
C VAL A 107 -16.41 -21.52 -15.77
N PRO A 108 -17.14 -20.38 -15.82
CA PRO A 108 -18.02 -19.96 -14.74
C PRO A 108 -19.07 -21.04 -14.44
N ASP A 109 -19.23 -21.36 -13.16
CA ASP A 109 -20.27 -22.27 -12.67
C ASP A 109 -21.41 -21.45 -12.03
N PRO A 110 -22.69 -21.73 -12.34
CA PRO A 110 -23.82 -21.01 -11.74
C PRO A 110 -23.89 -20.99 -10.22
N LEU A 111 -23.34 -22.00 -9.58
CA LEU A 111 -23.22 -22.11 -8.12
C LEU A 111 -21.78 -21.98 -7.65
N GLY A 112 -20.88 -21.60 -8.55
CA GLY A 112 -19.46 -21.52 -8.28
C GLY A 112 -19.04 -20.21 -7.62
N LEU A 113 -17.73 -20.09 -7.49
CA LEU A 113 -17.06 -18.95 -6.90
C LEU A 113 -16.17 -18.29 -7.95
N VAL A 114 -15.98 -17.00 -7.85
CA VAL A 114 -14.95 -16.25 -8.57
C VAL A 114 -13.91 -15.78 -7.58
N LYS A 115 -12.64 -16.02 -7.86
CA LYS A 115 -11.52 -15.53 -7.08
C LYS A 115 -10.73 -14.51 -7.91
N VAL A 116 -10.67 -13.31 -7.42
CA VAL A 116 -9.87 -12.23 -8.01
C VAL A 116 -8.62 -12.05 -7.18
N THR A 117 -7.46 -12.16 -7.82
CA THR A 117 -6.14 -11.95 -7.20
C THR A 117 -5.46 -10.79 -7.91
N VAL A 118 -4.99 -9.83 -7.13
CA VAL A 118 -4.28 -8.64 -7.62
C VAL A 118 -2.91 -8.57 -6.98
N THR A 119 -1.90 -8.32 -7.78
CA THR A 119 -0.54 -8.03 -7.34
C THR A 119 -0.19 -6.58 -7.68
N TYR A 120 0.17 -5.83 -6.66
CA TYR A 120 0.49 -4.41 -6.73
C TYR A 120 1.91 -4.16 -6.20
N ALA A 121 2.68 -3.28 -6.86
CA ALA A 121 4.00 -2.84 -6.40
C ALA A 121 3.86 -1.57 -5.56
N PRO A 122 4.00 -1.64 -4.23
CA PRO A 122 3.81 -0.47 -3.38
C PRO A 122 4.94 0.54 -3.56
N PHE A 123 4.60 1.82 -3.49
CA PHE A 123 5.58 2.88 -3.42
C PHE A 123 6.41 2.77 -2.14
N LYS A 124 7.75 2.87 -2.29
CA LYS A 124 8.71 2.80 -1.19
C LYS A 124 9.57 4.05 -1.16
N ILE A 125 9.74 4.62 0.02
CA ILE A 125 10.64 5.78 0.22
C ILE A 125 12.12 5.33 0.20
N GLY A 126 12.39 4.02 0.36
CA GLY A 126 13.75 3.47 0.28
C GLY A 126 14.63 3.85 1.48
N ILE A 127 14.05 3.88 2.68
CA ILE A 127 14.79 4.24 3.91
C ILE A 127 15.73 3.08 4.29
N PRO A 128 17.02 3.33 4.48
CA PRO A 128 17.96 2.33 4.98
C PRO A 128 17.46 1.71 6.28
N PHE A 129 17.63 0.38 6.42
CA PHE A 129 17.26 -0.40 7.60
C PHE A 129 15.75 -0.56 7.88
N VAL A 130 14.87 -0.01 7.05
CA VAL A 130 13.41 -0.22 7.15
C VAL A 130 12.98 -1.22 6.08
N PRO A 131 12.77 -2.51 6.41
CA PRO A 131 12.33 -3.50 5.44
C PRO A 131 10.88 -3.20 5.01
N PHE A 132 10.63 -3.23 3.71
CA PHE A 132 9.29 -3.05 3.15
C PHE A 132 9.09 -4.04 1.99
N PRO A 133 7.90 -4.68 1.85
CA PRO A 133 7.66 -5.66 0.81
C PRO A 133 7.73 -5.03 -0.59
N ASP A 134 8.24 -5.80 -1.57
CA ASP A 134 8.32 -5.37 -2.96
C ASP A 134 6.98 -5.44 -3.67
N THR A 135 6.11 -6.33 -3.22
CA THR A 135 4.79 -6.53 -3.80
C THR A 135 3.75 -6.78 -2.72
N ILE A 136 2.54 -6.31 -2.96
CA ILE A 136 1.35 -6.58 -2.18
C ILE A 136 0.44 -7.44 -3.05
N THR A 137 0.17 -8.68 -2.62
CA THR A 137 -0.81 -9.55 -3.28
C THR A 137 -2.03 -9.69 -2.41
N ARG A 138 -3.21 -9.46 -2.98
CA ARG A 138 -4.51 -9.62 -2.33
C ARG A 138 -5.42 -10.45 -3.21
N SER A 139 -6.17 -11.34 -2.58
CA SER A 139 -7.20 -12.14 -3.24
C SER A 139 -8.50 -12.06 -2.46
N GLN A 140 -9.59 -12.01 -3.20
CA GLN A 140 -10.95 -12.04 -2.67
C GLN A 140 -11.75 -13.07 -3.45
N THR A 141 -12.63 -13.79 -2.76
CA THR A 141 -13.53 -14.76 -3.39
C THR A 141 -14.97 -14.30 -3.19
N GLY A 142 -15.75 -14.35 -4.26
CA GLY A 142 -17.17 -14.03 -4.25
C GLY A 142 -17.99 -15.15 -4.88
N THR A 143 -19.24 -15.31 -4.42
CA THR A 143 -20.19 -16.27 -5.03
C THR A 143 -20.79 -15.69 -6.30
N MET A 144 -20.85 -16.48 -7.36
CA MET A 144 -21.48 -16.08 -8.62
C MET A 144 -22.98 -15.85 -8.41
N GLN A 145 -23.48 -14.68 -8.82
CA GLN A 145 -24.89 -14.29 -8.67
C GLN A 145 -25.67 -14.46 -9.96
N ASN A 146 -25.01 -14.30 -11.10
CA ASN A 146 -25.64 -14.43 -12.41
C ASN A 146 -24.66 -15.05 -13.39
N VAL A 147 -25.02 -16.21 -13.92
CA VAL A 147 -24.24 -16.85 -14.97
C VAL A 147 -24.91 -16.54 -16.29
N ILE A 148 -24.53 -15.43 -16.89
CA ILE A 148 -24.62 -15.33 -18.33
C ILE A 148 -23.58 -16.35 -18.83
N ALA A 149 -24.05 -17.34 -19.58
CA ALA A 149 -23.24 -18.45 -20.10
C ALA A 149 -22.13 -17.89 -21.02
N LEU A 150 -21.06 -17.42 -20.40
CA LEU A 150 -19.88 -16.92 -21.09
C LEU A 150 -18.80 -17.98 -20.97
N ASN A 151 -18.50 -18.57 -22.09
CA ASN A 151 -17.37 -19.48 -22.27
C ASN A 151 -16.05 -18.70 -22.22
N LEU A 152 -15.85 -17.93 -21.13
CA LEU A 152 -14.63 -17.18 -20.92
C LEU A 152 -13.68 -18.01 -20.06
N PRO A 153 -12.49 -18.36 -20.58
CA PRO A 153 -11.42 -18.87 -19.75
C PRO A 153 -11.07 -17.84 -18.68
N GLY A 154 -10.55 -18.28 -17.55
CA GLY A 154 -10.10 -17.37 -16.50
C GLY A 154 -9.17 -16.29 -17.05
N CYS A 155 -9.33 -15.06 -16.59
CA CYS A 155 -8.51 -13.93 -17.02
C CYS A 155 -7.18 -13.92 -16.27
N ASN A 156 -6.10 -14.17 -16.99
CA ASN A 156 -4.74 -14.00 -16.44
C ASN A 156 -4.03 -12.93 -17.26
N VAL A 157 -3.88 -11.75 -16.68
CA VAL A 157 -3.23 -10.61 -17.33
C VAL A 157 -2.02 -10.20 -16.50
N THR A 158 -0.84 -10.33 -17.08
CA THR A 158 0.41 -9.74 -16.58
C THR A 158 0.61 -8.38 -17.26
N LEU A 159 0.82 -7.32 -16.47
CA LEU A 159 0.94 -5.94 -16.92
C LEU A 159 2.40 -5.49 -16.95
#